data_c9acdbeb8e204278b220b045c7da67af
#
_entry.id   c9acdbeb8e204278b220b045c7da67af
#
_cell.length_a   1.000
_cell.length_b   1.000
_cell.length_c   1.000
_cell.angle_alpha   90.00
_cell.angle_beta   90.00
_cell.angle_gamma   90.00
#
_symmetry.space_group_name_H-M   'P 1'
#
loop_
_entity.id
_entity.type
_entity.pdbx_description
1 polymer ?
#
loop_
_entity_poly.entity_id
_entity_poly.type
_entity_poly.pdbx_seq_one_letter_code
_entity_poly.pdbx_strand_id
1 'polypeptide(L)'
;HSTSRRQRQMCIRDRLHMEIIQERLEREYQLDLITTAPSVIYRITRTDGTVEMIDNPTNYPDPSLIQMAEEPVTDAHIYAPKEYVGNIMELCQDRRGTFVDMQYIDADRVDLHYVLPLAEIIYDFFDTLKSRTRGYASFDYELKEYVQSNLVKLDIMLNGEVVDALSFIIHADKAYSRARKMAEKLKEKIPRQLFEIPIQACIGGKIIARETVKAMRKDVLAKCYLSLIHI
;
A
#
# COMPACT_ATOMS: atom_id res chain seq x y z
N HIS A 1 -6.18 -27.58 -5.00
CA HIS A 1 -4.87 -27.83 -4.34
C HIS A 1 -3.63 -27.31 -5.08
N SER A 2 -3.69 -26.95 -6.37
CA SER A 2 -2.53 -26.49 -7.14
C SER A 2 -2.29 -24.97 -7.08
N THR A 3 -3.30 -24.19 -6.78
CA THR A 3 -3.24 -22.71 -6.75
C THR A 3 -2.51 -22.19 -5.51
N SER A 4 -2.68 -22.84 -4.35
CA SER A 4 -2.04 -22.44 -3.09
C SER A 4 -0.51 -22.57 -3.11
N ARG A 5 0.04 -23.63 -3.75
CA ARG A 5 1.49 -23.78 -3.89
C ARG A 5 2.14 -22.74 -4.81
N ARG A 6 1.44 -22.28 -5.85
CA ARG A 6 1.97 -21.24 -6.76
C ARG A 6 2.03 -19.88 -6.07
N GLN A 7 1.05 -19.55 -5.24
CA GLN A 7 1.04 -18.29 -4.50
C GLN A 7 2.10 -18.23 -3.38
N ARG A 8 2.41 -19.35 -2.70
CA ARG A 8 3.50 -19.40 -1.71
C ARG A 8 4.87 -19.11 -2.28
N GLN A 9 5.12 -19.47 -3.52
CA GLN A 9 6.40 -19.20 -4.20
C GLN A 9 6.51 -17.75 -4.68
N MET A 10 5.39 -17.05 -4.85
CA MET A 10 5.35 -15.70 -5.40
C MET A 10 6.02 -14.64 -4.52
N CYS A 11 5.92 -14.71 -3.18
CA CYS A 11 6.34 -13.59 -2.33
C CYS A 11 7.85 -13.39 -2.13
N ILE A 12 8.67 -14.42 -2.22
CA ILE A 12 10.11 -14.33 -1.90
C ILE A 12 10.99 -14.58 -3.14
N ARG A 13 10.65 -15.55 -3.96
CA ARG A 13 11.39 -15.83 -5.21
C ARG A 13 11.09 -14.83 -6.31
N ASP A 14 9.89 -14.26 -6.31
CA ASP A 14 9.41 -13.47 -7.45
C ASP A 14 9.99 -12.06 -7.50
N ARG A 15 10.40 -11.46 -6.38
CA ARG A 15 11.02 -10.12 -6.43
C ARG A 15 12.32 -10.16 -7.23
N LEU A 16 13.19 -11.11 -6.93
CA LEU A 16 14.43 -11.30 -7.70
C LEU A 16 14.14 -11.73 -9.14
N HIS A 17 13.11 -12.55 -9.36
CA HIS A 17 12.65 -12.95 -10.69
C HIS A 17 12.07 -11.78 -11.47
N MET A 18 11.27 -10.93 -10.83
CA MET A 18 10.72 -9.72 -11.44
C MET A 18 11.81 -8.73 -11.83
N GLU A 19 12.80 -8.51 -10.96
CA GLU A 19 13.95 -7.65 -11.27
C GLU A 19 14.74 -8.18 -12.47
N ILE A 20 14.98 -9.50 -12.54
CA ILE A 20 15.65 -10.14 -13.68
C ILE A 20 14.82 -10.03 -14.97
N ILE A 21 13.51 -10.25 -14.89
CA ILE A 21 12.61 -10.12 -16.05
C ILE A 21 12.55 -8.68 -16.52
N GLN A 22 12.45 -7.73 -15.60
CA GLN A 22 12.45 -6.30 -15.90
C GLN A 22 13.75 -5.91 -16.60
N GLU A 23 14.90 -6.24 -16.01
CA GLU A 23 16.20 -5.93 -16.61
C GLU A 23 16.35 -6.55 -18.01
N ARG A 24 15.84 -7.75 -18.20
CA ARG A 24 15.86 -8.43 -19.48
C ARG A 24 14.99 -7.74 -20.54
N LEU A 25 13.78 -7.33 -20.19
CA LEU A 25 12.88 -6.59 -21.07
C LEU A 25 13.43 -5.21 -21.42
N GLU A 26 14.02 -4.51 -20.48
CA GLU A 26 14.67 -3.21 -20.71
C GLU A 26 15.88 -3.35 -21.64
N ARG A 27 16.73 -4.38 -21.46
CA ARG A 27 17.94 -4.58 -22.26
C ARG A 27 17.68 -5.16 -23.65
N GLU A 28 16.81 -6.19 -23.77
CA GLU A 28 16.58 -6.89 -25.03
C GLU A 28 15.58 -6.14 -25.92
N TYR A 29 14.59 -5.48 -25.32
CA TYR A 29 13.50 -4.83 -26.07
C TYR A 29 13.49 -3.31 -25.96
N GLN A 30 14.43 -2.72 -25.21
CA GLN A 30 14.53 -1.26 -24.98
C GLN A 30 13.20 -0.64 -24.50
N LEU A 31 12.47 -1.38 -23.66
CA LEU A 31 11.21 -0.92 -23.06
C LEU A 31 11.50 -0.15 -21.78
N ASP A 32 10.85 1.00 -21.61
CA ASP A 32 10.83 1.73 -20.35
C ASP A 32 9.66 1.17 -19.52
N LEU A 33 9.98 0.41 -18.48
CA LEU A 33 9.00 -0.32 -17.68
C LEU A 33 8.77 0.32 -16.33
N ILE A 34 7.50 0.46 -15.97
CA ILE A 34 7.07 0.88 -14.64
C ILE A 34 6.48 -0.34 -13.92
N THR A 35 7.18 -0.83 -12.90
CA THR A 35 6.66 -1.90 -12.05
C THR A 35 5.70 -1.34 -11.03
N THR A 36 4.50 -1.90 -10.98
CA THR A 36 3.48 -1.56 -9.98
C THR A 36 3.35 -2.67 -8.93
N ALA A 37 2.98 -2.29 -7.71
CA ALA A 37 2.67 -3.28 -6.69
C ALA A 37 1.39 -4.07 -7.08
N PRO A 38 1.32 -5.38 -6.75
CA PRO A 38 0.11 -6.15 -7.01
C PRO A 38 -1.07 -5.57 -6.22
N SER A 39 -2.22 -5.46 -6.88
CA SER A 39 -3.47 -5.07 -6.23
C SER A 39 -4.18 -6.29 -5.63
N VAL A 40 -4.95 -6.04 -4.59
CA VAL A 40 -5.83 -7.04 -3.98
C VAL A 40 -7.18 -6.98 -4.69
N ILE A 41 -7.78 -8.14 -4.94
CA ILE A 41 -9.12 -8.22 -5.51
C ILE A 41 -10.14 -8.15 -4.36
N TYR A 42 -11.00 -7.15 -4.40
CA TYR A 42 -12.08 -6.96 -3.43
C TYR A 42 -13.39 -7.45 -4.00
N ARG A 43 -14.27 -7.98 -3.15
CA ARG A 43 -15.61 -8.38 -3.52
C ARG A 43 -16.60 -7.33 -3.04
N ILE A 44 -17.32 -6.73 -3.97
CA ILE A 44 -18.30 -5.69 -3.68
C ILE A 44 -19.69 -6.20 -4.07
N THR A 45 -20.61 -6.18 -3.11
CA THR A 45 -22.03 -6.44 -3.34
C THR A 45 -22.75 -5.10 -3.43
N ARG A 46 -23.38 -4.85 -4.57
CA ARG A 46 -24.18 -3.63 -4.78
C ARG A 46 -25.57 -3.76 -4.16
N THR A 47 -26.25 -2.63 -4.01
CA THR A 47 -27.64 -2.55 -3.52
C THR A 47 -28.66 -3.24 -4.41
N ASP A 48 -28.34 -3.48 -5.69
CA ASP A 48 -29.13 -4.25 -6.65
C ASP A 48 -28.92 -5.78 -6.53
N GLY A 49 -28.04 -6.22 -5.60
CA GLY A 49 -27.69 -7.62 -5.39
C GLY A 49 -26.61 -8.15 -6.33
N THR A 50 -26.07 -7.35 -7.24
CA THR A 50 -24.96 -7.77 -8.10
C THR A 50 -23.65 -7.84 -7.30
N VAL A 51 -22.87 -8.90 -7.56
CA VAL A 51 -21.54 -9.09 -6.95
C VAL A 51 -20.48 -8.86 -7.99
N GLU A 52 -19.57 -7.92 -7.71
CA GLU A 52 -18.46 -7.56 -8.58
C GLU A 52 -17.12 -7.82 -7.89
N MET A 53 -16.17 -8.33 -8.65
CA MET A 53 -14.77 -8.47 -8.21
C MET A 53 -13.96 -7.27 -8.74
N ILE A 54 -13.44 -6.46 -7.85
CA ILE A 54 -12.76 -5.20 -8.18
C ILE A 54 -11.27 -5.34 -7.87
N ASP A 55 -10.46 -5.29 -8.90
CA ASP A 55 -8.99 -5.26 -8.85
C ASP A 55 -8.43 -3.85 -9.05
N ASN A 56 -9.17 -2.98 -9.75
CA ASN A 56 -8.77 -1.63 -10.06
C ASN A 56 -9.61 -0.61 -9.27
N PRO A 57 -8.98 0.29 -8.49
CA PRO A 57 -9.68 1.36 -7.77
C PRO A 57 -10.56 2.25 -8.63
N THR A 58 -10.24 2.40 -9.92
CA THR A 58 -11.04 3.21 -10.87
C THR A 58 -12.46 2.67 -11.03
N ASN A 59 -12.62 1.34 -10.95
CA ASN A 59 -13.90 0.66 -11.08
C ASN A 59 -14.69 0.59 -9.77
N TYR A 60 -14.18 1.19 -8.69
CA TYR A 60 -14.85 1.17 -7.40
C TYR A 60 -16.16 1.97 -7.46
N PRO A 61 -17.33 1.38 -7.16
CA PRO A 61 -18.62 2.05 -7.26
C PRO A 61 -18.78 3.14 -6.21
N ASP A 62 -19.72 4.06 -6.43
CA ASP A 62 -20.07 5.07 -5.45
C ASP A 62 -20.51 4.45 -4.13
N PRO A 63 -20.11 5.00 -2.98
CA PRO A 63 -20.46 4.46 -1.66
C PRO A 63 -21.95 4.25 -1.45
N SER A 64 -22.81 5.05 -2.11
CA SER A 64 -24.28 4.93 -2.05
C SER A 64 -24.84 3.67 -2.72
N LEU A 65 -24.08 3.06 -3.63
CA LEU A 65 -24.46 1.87 -4.37
C LEU A 65 -23.88 0.59 -3.74
N ILE A 66 -23.07 0.71 -2.71
CA ILE A 66 -22.44 -0.43 -2.04
C ILE A 66 -23.32 -0.89 -0.88
N GLN A 67 -23.78 -2.13 -0.94
CA GLN A 67 -24.44 -2.79 0.18
C GLN A 67 -23.42 -3.40 1.14
N MET A 68 -22.40 -4.09 0.59
CA MET A 68 -21.37 -4.78 1.35
C MET A 68 -20.05 -4.79 0.59
N ALA A 69 -18.98 -4.49 1.29
CA ALA A 69 -17.63 -4.60 0.78
C ALA A 69 -16.85 -5.65 1.58
N GLU A 70 -16.14 -6.52 0.89
CA GLU A 70 -15.42 -7.62 1.49
C GLU A 70 -13.96 -7.63 1.00
N GLU A 71 -13.04 -7.88 1.92
CA GLU A 71 -11.61 -8.05 1.64
C GLU A 71 -11.17 -9.49 1.86
N PRO A 72 -10.24 -10.02 1.07
CA PRO A 72 -9.67 -11.34 1.31
C PRO A 72 -8.78 -11.30 2.55
N VAL A 73 -8.99 -12.25 3.43
CA VAL A 73 -8.15 -12.49 4.60
C VAL A 73 -7.31 -13.74 4.43
N THR A 74 -6.19 -13.76 5.11
CA THR A 74 -5.24 -14.86 5.09
C THR A 74 -5.11 -15.48 6.45
N ASP A 75 -4.87 -16.77 6.46
CA ASP A 75 -4.45 -17.54 7.62
C ASP A 75 -2.93 -17.53 7.64
N ALA A 76 -2.34 -16.88 8.63
CA ALA A 76 -0.94 -16.52 8.68
C ALA A 76 -0.24 -17.16 9.86
N HIS A 77 0.86 -17.88 9.58
CA HIS A 77 1.74 -18.49 10.57
C HIS A 77 3.08 -17.78 10.61
N ILE A 78 3.48 -17.34 11.80
CA ILE A 78 4.72 -16.62 12.02
C ILE A 78 5.59 -17.42 12.99
N TYR A 79 6.67 -17.97 12.48
CA TYR A 79 7.63 -18.73 13.25
C TYR A 79 8.77 -17.84 13.70
N ALA A 80 8.98 -17.71 15.01
CA ALA A 80 10.01 -16.84 15.54
C ALA A 80 10.53 -17.32 16.91
N PRO A 81 11.73 -16.86 17.35
CA PRO A 81 12.16 -17.01 18.73
C PRO A 81 11.24 -16.27 19.70
N LYS A 82 11.04 -16.85 20.89
CA LYS A 82 10.13 -16.32 21.92
C LYS A 82 10.41 -14.88 22.34
N GLU A 83 11.67 -14.44 22.23
CA GLU A 83 12.06 -13.05 22.57
C GLU A 83 11.41 -11.98 21.67
N TYR A 84 10.97 -12.33 20.45
CA TYR A 84 10.36 -11.41 19.50
C TYR A 84 8.83 -11.45 19.49
N VAL A 85 8.20 -12.31 20.31
CA VAL A 85 6.73 -12.46 20.33
C VAL A 85 6.02 -11.12 20.52
N GLY A 86 6.46 -10.29 21.48
CA GLY A 86 5.86 -8.99 21.73
C GLY A 86 5.92 -8.04 20.51
N ASN A 87 7.08 -7.99 19.83
CA ASN A 87 7.27 -7.16 18.65
C ASN A 87 6.40 -7.63 17.47
N ILE A 88 6.21 -8.94 17.35
CA ILE A 88 5.37 -9.54 16.29
C ILE A 88 3.90 -9.27 16.58
N MET A 89 3.45 -9.45 17.83
CA MET A 89 2.07 -9.17 18.22
C MET A 89 1.71 -7.71 17.97
N GLU A 90 2.57 -6.77 18.35
CA GLU A 90 2.39 -5.35 18.06
C GLU A 90 2.28 -5.09 16.55
N LEU A 91 3.18 -5.69 15.75
CA LEU A 91 3.13 -5.56 14.29
C LEU A 91 1.81 -6.08 13.72
N CYS A 92 1.38 -7.27 14.12
CA CYS A 92 0.13 -7.87 13.64
C CYS A 92 -1.10 -7.03 14.04
N GLN A 93 -1.10 -6.48 15.26
CA GLN A 93 -2.16 -5.58 15.71
C GLN A 93 -2.20 -4.28 14.89
N ASP A 94 -1.03 -3.70 14.61
CA ASP A 94 -0.92 -2.53 13.73
C ASP A 94 -1.46 -2.81 12.32
N ARG A 95 -1.42 -4.06 11.86
CA ARG A 95 -1.91 -4.52 10.56
C ARG A 95 -3.32 -5.10 10.59
N ARG A 96 -4.11 -4.76 11.59
CA ARG A 96 -5.50 -5.25 11.78
C ARG A 96 -5.60 -6.78 11.90
N GLY A 97 -4.52 -7.43 12.32
CA GLY A 97 -4.48 -8.86 12.52
C GLY A 97 -5.31 -9.31 13.73
N THR A 98 -6.08 -10.36 13.56
CA THR A 98 -6.79 -11.03 14.63
C THR A 98 -5.95 -12.21 15.11
N PHE A 99 -5.58 -12.19 16.39
CA PHE A 99 -4.87 -13.30 17.02
C PHE A 99 -5.78 -14.52 17.12
N VAL A 100 -5.27 -15.68 16.72
CA VAL A 100 -6.00 -16.96 16.78
C VAL A 100 -5.40 -17.83 17.88
N ASP A 101 -4.11 -18.17 17.76
CA ASP A 101 -3.44 -19.11 18.66
C ASP A 101 -1.92 -18.86 18.67
N MET A 102 -1.27 -19.41 19.70
CA MET A 102 0.18 -19.43 19.82
C MET A 102 0.63 -20.79 20.34
N GLN A 103 1.49 -21.44 19.60
CA GLN A 103 2.02 -22.76 19.95
C GLN A 103 3.54 -22.73 20.10
N TYR A 104 4.05 -23.39 21.14
CA TYR A 104 5.49 -23.60 21.29
C TYR A 104 5.92 -24.81 20.46
N ILE A 105 6.80 -24.60 19.49
CA ILE A 105 7.37 -25.66 18.67
C ILE A 105 8.47 -26.38 19.47
N ASP A 106 9.30 -25.60 20.15
CA ASP A 106 10.35 -26.06 21.07
C ASP A 106 10.54 -25.04 22.22
N ALA A 107 11.58 -25.22 23.02
CA ALA A 107 11.85 -24.38 24.20
C ALA A 107 12.07 -22.88 23.85
N ASP A 108 12.50 -22.58 22.64
CA ASP A 108 12.93 -21.25 22.21
C ASP A 108 12.16 -20.70 21.02
N ARG A 109 11.35 -21.49 20.31
CA ARG A 109 10.60 -21.07 19.13
C ARG A 109 9.11 -21.25 19.29
N VAL A 110 8.39 -20.28 18.77
CA VAL A 110 6.93 -20.21 18.77
C VAL A 110 6.38 -20.11 17.36
N ASP A 111 5.20 -20.65 17.15
CA ASP A 111 4.32 -20.41 16.02
C ASP A 111 3.19 -19.48 16.49
N LEU A 112 3.08 -18.32 15.87
CA LEU A 112 2.02 -17.35 16.10
C LEU A 112 1.04 -17.42 14.93
N HIS A 113 -0.18 -17.79 15.22
CA HIS A 113 -1.26 -17.92 14.25
C HIS A 113 -2.16 -16.69 14.26
N TYR A 114 -2.27 -16.02 13.12
CA TYR A 114 -3.06 -14.81 12.92
C TYR A 114 -3.92 -14.90 11.67
N VAL A 115 -5.09 -14.26 11.72
CA VAL A 115 -5.85 -13.90 10.52
C VAL A 115 -5.51 -12.45 10.17
N LEU A 116 -4.95 -12.24 8.97
CA LEU A 116 -4.49 -10.95 8.50
C LEU A 116 -5.16 -10.59 7.16
N PRO A 117 -5.60 -9.33 6.96
CA PRO A 117 -6.04 -8.89 5.64
C PRO A 117 -4.90 -8.95 4.63
N LEU A 118 -5.17 -9.52 3.45
CA LEU A 118 -4.14 -9.66 2.41
C LEU A 118 -3.53 -8.33 2.00
N ALA A 119 -4.33 -7.26 1.97
CA ALA A 119 -3.88 -5.91 1.65
C ALA A 119 -2.80 -5.35 2.59
N GLU A 120 -2.77 -5.82 3.84
CA GLU A 120 -1.78 -5.40 4.83
C GLU A 120 -0.46 -6.21 4.74
N ILE A 121 -0.49 -7.37 4.06
CA ILE A 121 0.65 -8.26 3.92
C ILE A 121 1.50 -7.90 2.70
N ILE A 122 0.85 -7.56 1.58
CA ILE A 122 1.48 -7.47 0.25
C ILE A 122 2.61 -6.42 0.19
N TYR A 123 2.48 -5.30 0.91
CA TYR A 123 3.41 -4.18 0.71
C TYR A 123 4.73 -4.33 1.47
N ASP A 124 4.71 -4.15 2.78
CA ASP A 124 5.93 -4.02 3.58
C ASP A 124 5.93 -4.86 4.86
N PHE A 125 4.94 -5.76 5.00
CA PHE A 125 4.78 -6.58 6.20
C PHE A 125 6.00 -7.48 6.42
N PHE A 126 6.43 -8.18 5.38
CA PHE A 126 7.56 -9.10 5.45
C PHE A 126 8.86 -8.39 5.81
N ASP A 127 9.15 -7.26 5.16
CA ASP A 127 10.34 -6.47 5.43
C ASP A 127 10.33 -5.90 6.85
N THR A 128 9.16 -5.45 7.31
CA THR A 128 8.98 -4.94 8.68
C THR A 128 9.13 -6.06 9.71
N LEU A 129 8.56 -7.24 9.43
CA LEU A 129 8.68 -8.42 10.27
C LEU A 129 10.15 -8.84 10.42
N LYS A 130 10.88 -8.93 9.32
CA LYS A 130 12.31 -9.25 9.32
C LYS A 130 13.12 -8.21 10.08
N SER A 131 12.83 -6.94 9.90
CA SER A 131 13.51 -5.85 10.61
C SER A 131 13.29 -5.93 12.14
N ARG A 132 12.02 -6.14 12.57
CA ARG A 132 11.66 -6.22 13.99
C ARG A 132 12.17 -7.49 14.68
N THR A 133 12.50 -8.53 13.93
CA THR A 133 12.97 -9.81 14.43
C THR A 133 14.43 -10.11 14.07
N ARG A 134 15.19 -9.11 13.63
CA ARG A 134 16.60 -9.27 13.19
C ARG A 134 16.80 -10.39 12.16
N GLY A 135 15.79 -10.64 11.33
CA GLY A 135 15.82 -11.66 10.29
C GLY A 135 15.43 -13.07 10.75
N TYR A 136 15.16 -13.30 12.03
CA TYR A 136 14.88 -14.64 12.56
C TYR A 136 13.46 -15.15 12.27
N ALA A 137 12.47 -14.27 12.08
CA ALA A 137 11.10 -14.72 11.81
C ALA A 137 10.95 -15.32 10.41
N SER A 138 10.19 -16.40 10.32
CA SER A 138 9.64 -16.93 9.08
C SER A 138 8.16 -16.68 9.03
N PHE A 139 7.63 -16.46 7.81
CA PHE A 139 6.24 -16.13 7.58
C PHE A 139 5.67 -17.00 6.47
N ASP A 140 4.57 -17.67 6.74
CA ASP A 140 3.80 -18.43 5.79
C ASP A 140 2.33 -18.01 5.88
N TYR A 141 1.60 -17.95 4.75
CA TYR A 141 0.21 -17.59 4.74
C TYR A 141 -0.56 -18.30 3.63
N GLU A 142 -1.83 -18.54 3.88
CA GLU A 142 -2.78 -19.08 2.91
C GLU A 142 -4.01 -18.18 2.81
N LEU A 143 -4.55 -18.03 1.62
CA LEU A 143 -5.84 -17.34 1.45
C LEU A 143 -6.94 -18.17 2.13
N LYS A 144 -7.72 -17.51 2.99
CA LYS A 144 -8.80 -18.15 3.73
C LYS A 144 -10.15 -17.85 3.10
N GLU A 145 -10.68 -16.69 3.30
CA GLU A 145 -12.02 -16.29 2.89
C GLU A 145 -12.11 -14.78 2.66
N TYR A 146 -13.25 -14.33 2.18
CA TYR A 146 -13.60 -12.91 2.11
C TYR A 146 -14.40 -12.52 3.35
N VAL A 147 -13.97 -11.44 4.01
CA VAL A 147 -14.61 -10.93 5.23
C VAL A 147 -15.09 -9.51 4.98
N GLN A 148 -16.29 -9.21 5.49
CA GLN A 148 -16.84 -7.85 5.40
C GLN A 148 -15.92 -6.86 6.08
N SER A 149 -15.65 -5.75 5.37
CA SER A 149 -14.73 -4.71 5.82
C SER A 149 -15.22 -3.33 5.36
N ASN A 150 -14.93 -2.32 6.16
CA ASN A 150 -15.26 -0.94 5.82
C ASN A 150 -14.21 -0.34 4.87
N LEU A 151 -14.38 -0.61 3.59
CA LEU A 151 -13.46 -0.18 2.54
C LEU A 151 -13.88 1.15 1.95
N VAL A 152 -12.90 2.00 1.69
CA VAL A 152 -13.09 3.30 1.04
C VAL A 152 -12.09 3.49 -0.07
N LYS A 153 -12.51 4.16 -1.14
CA LYS A 153 -11.62 4.61 -2.21
C LYS A 153 -10.95 5.91 -1.77
N LEU A 154 -9.62 5.91 -1.78
CA LEU A 154 -8.81 7.09 -1.55
C LEU A 154 -8.27 7.59 -2.89
N ASP A 155 -8.67 8.78 -3.29
CA ASP A 155 -8.21 9.45 -4.49
C ASP A 155 -7.16 10.52 -4.15
N ILE A 156 -6.11 10.59 -4.94
CA ILE A 156 -5.10 11.65 -4.85
C ILE A 156 -5.34 12.63 -5.99
N MET A 157 -5.51 13.89 -5.63
CA MET A 157 -5.66 15.01 -6.58
C MET A 157 -4.38 15.82 -6.60
N LEU A 158 -3.88 16.10 -7.79
CA LEU A 158 -2.78 17.02 -8.03
C LEU A 158 -3.32 18.22 -8.82
N ASN A 159 -3.13 19.41 -8.30
CA ASN A 159 -3.61 20.65 -8.92
C ASN A 159 -5.12 20.65 -9.22
N GLY A 160 -5.91 19.93 -8.42
CA GLY A 160 -7.37 19.82 -8.59
C GLY A 160 -7.83 18.70 -9.50
N GLU A 161 -6.92 17.95 -10.14
CA GLU A 161 -7.23 16.82 -10.99
C GLU A 161 -6.93 15.51 -10.30
N VAL A 162 -7.83 14.52 -10.39
CA VAL A 162 -7.64 13.17 -9.83
C VAL A 162 -6.62 12.43 -10.68
N VAL A 163 -5.66 11.79 -9.99
CA VAL A 163 -4.66 10.94 -10.63
C VAL A 163 -5.01 9.48 -10.35
N ASP A 164 -5.63 8.81 -11.32
CA ASP A 164 -6.12 7.44 -11.18
C ASP A 164 -5.03 6.44 -10.78
N ALA A 165 -3.81 6.62 -11.27
CA ALA A 165 -2.66 5.78 -10.93
C ALA A 165 -2.26 5.85 -9.44
N LEU A 166 -2.69 6.90 -8.72
CA LEU A 166 -2.45 7.10 -7.30
C LEU A 166 -3.68 6.81 -6.43
N SER A 167 -4.79 6.37 -7.04
CA SER A 167 -5.99 5.95 -6.32
C SER A 167 -5.83 4.54 -5.80
N PHE A 168 -6.34 4.27 -4.60
CA PHE A 168 -6.31 2.92 -4.02
C PHE A 168 -7.45 2.69 -3.03
N ILE A 169 -7.80 1.42 -2.83
CA ILE A 169 -8.83 0.99 -1.89
C ILE A 169 -8.17 0.66 -0.55
N ILE A 170 -8.72 1.18 0.52
CA ILE A 170 -8.16 1.02 1.87
C ILE A 170 -9.27 0.95 2.93
N HIS A 171 -8.96 0.36 4.07
CA HIS A 171 -9.84 0.39 5.25
C HIS A 171 -9.98 1.82 5.79
N ALA A 172 -11.21 2.21 6.15
CA ALA A 172 -11.53 3.57 6.58
C ALA A 172 -10.65 4.06 7.75
N ASP A 173 -10.38 3.21 8.74
CA ASP A 173 -9.58 3.59 9.93
C ASP A 173 -8.13 3.96 9.59
N LYS A 174 -7.57 3.38 8.54
CA LYS A 174 -6.20 3.65 8.09
C LYS A 174 -6.11 4.75 7.03
N ALA A 175 -7.26 5.16 6.49
CA ALA A 175 -7.32 6.08 5.35
C ALA A 175 -6.64 7.42 5.64
N TYR A 176 -6.91 8.05 6.77
CA TYR A 176 -6.31 9.34 7.14
C TYR A 176 -4.78 9.27 7.28
N SER A 177 -4.29 8.28 8.04
CA SER A 177 -2.84 8.13 8.28
C SER A 177 -2.08 7.83 7.00
N ARG A 178 -2.66 7.00 6.12
CA ARG A 178 -2.07 6.64 4.83
C ARG A 178 -2.12 7.79 3.83
N ALA A 179 -3.23 8.50 3.77
CA ALA A 179 -3.40 9.70 2.95
C ALA A 179 -2.35 10.77 3.27
N ARG A 180 -2.15 11.05 4.56
CA ARG A 180 -1.17 12.02 5.02
C ARG A 180 0.26 11.61 4.65
N LYS A 181 0.66 10.37 4.94
CA LYS A 181 1.99 9.84 4.57
C LYS A 181 2.23 9.87 3.07
N MET A 182 1.20 9.57 2.27
CA MET A 182 1.28 9.63 0.81
C MET A 182 1.49 11.07 0.34
N ALA A 183 0.68 12.03 0.84
CA ALA A 183 0.79 13.44 0.48
C ALA A 183 2.17 14.01 0.86
N GLU A 184 2.70 13.66 2.05
CA GLU A 184 4.04 14.06 2.49
C GLU A 184 5.13 13.50 1.56
N LYS A 185 5.08 12.20 1.22
CA LYS A 185 6.02 11.57 0.28
C LYS A 185 5.96 12.17 -1.12
N LEU A 186 4.77 12.44 -1.63
CA LEU A 186 4.59 13.10 -2.93
C LEU A 186 5.19 14.52 -2.92
N LYS A 187 4.98 15.27 -1.85
CA LYS A 187 5.59 16.60 -1.67
C LYS A 187 7.12 16.57 -1.69
N GLU A 188 7.73 15.53 -1.15
CA GLU A 188 9.19 15.35 -1.17
C GLU A 188 9.71 14.94 -2.55
N LYS A 189 8.94 14.13 -3.28
CA LYS A 189 9.34 13.56 -4.58
C LYS A 189 9.05 14.47 -5.77
N ILE A 190 7.98 15.26 -5.71
CA ILE A 190 7.61 16.16 -6.79
C ILE A 190 8.56 17.37 -6.78
N PRO A 191 9.32 17.62 -7.86
CA PRO A 191 10.20 18.76 -7.95
C PRO A 191 9.40 20.08 -7.95
N ARG A 192 9.95 21.12 -7.33
CA ARG A 192 9.33 22.44 -7.31
C ARG A 192 9.24 22.99 -8.72
N GLN A 193 8.09 23.54 -9.04
CA GLN A 193 7.81 24.21 -10.31
C GLN A 193 7.71 25.74 -10.12
N LEU A 194 7.45 26.48 -11.20
CA LEU A 194 7.25 27.94 -11.15
C LEU A 194 5.90 28.35 -10.50
N PHE A 195 5.04 27.37 -10.23
CA PHE A 195 3.74 27.54 -9.59
C PHE A 195 3.60 26.53 -8.43
N GLU A 196 2.65 26.80 -7.55
CA GLU A 196 2.35 25.90 -6.44
C GLU A 196 1.53 24.72 -6.93
N ILE A 197 1.87 23.52 -6.42
CA ILE A 197 1.12 22.29 -6.72
C ILE A 197 0.45 21.82 -5.42
N PRO A 198 -0.87 22.01 -5.29
CA PRO A 198 -1.62 21.43 -4.18
C PRO A 198 -1.78 19.94 -4.39
N ILE A 199 -1.45 19.18 -3.36
CA ILE A 199 -1.65 17.72 -3.26
C ILE A 199 -2.78 17.52 -2.29
N GLN A 200 -3.85 16.85 -2.72
CA GLN A 200 -5.04 16.63 -1.90
C GLN A 200 -5.39 15.15 -1.92
N ALA A 201 -5.68 14.59 -0.76
CA ALA A 201 -6.19 13.23 -0.66
C ALA A 201 -7.67 13.29 -0.28
N CYS A 202 -8.52 12.62 -1.04
CA CYS A 202 -9.97 12.69 -0.94
C CYS A 202 -10.60 11.32 -0.78
N ILE A 203 -11.70 11.27 -0.03
CA ILE A 203 -12.60 10.11 0.05
C ILE A 203 -14.00 10.59 -0.31
N GLY A 204 -14.60 10.02 -1.36
CA GLY A 204 -15.94 10.43 -1.82
C GLY A 204 -16.05 11.93 -2.08
N GLY A 205 -15.00 12.55 -2.62
CA GLY A 205 -14.95 14.00 -2.89
C GLY A 205 -14.59 14.87 -1.67
N LYS A 206 -14.54 14.32 -0.45
CA LYS A 206 -14.15 15.05 0.75
C LYS A 206 -12.64 15.01 0.96
N ILE A 207 -12.00 16.17 1.05
CA ILE A 207 -10.55 16.27 1.32
C ILE A 207 -10.28 15.87 2.77
N ILE A 208 -9.41 14.89 2.98
CA ILE A 208 -8.99 14.40 4.30
C ILE A 208 -7.56 14.79 4.65
N ALA A 209 -6.70 14.98 3.64
CA ALA A 209 -5.34 15.45 3.84
C ALA A 209 -4.95 16.39 2.69
N ARG A 210 -4.14 17.41 3.02
CA ARG A 210 -3.64 18.39 2.05
C ARG A 210 -2.20 18.74 2.34
N GLU A 211 -1.39 18.74 1.31
CA GLU A 211 -0.02 19.26 1.28
C GLU A 211 0.18 20.16 0.07
N THR A 212 1.21 20.96 0.07
CA THR A 212 1.51 21.85 -1.05
C THR A 212 3.00 21.83 -1.37
N VAL A 213 3.33 21.60 -2.62
CA VAL A 213 4.68 21.85 -3.15
C VAL A 213 4.78 23.33 -3.48
N LYS A 214 5.59 24.06 -2.72
CA LYS A 214 5.77 25.51 -2.92
C LYS A 214 6.43 25.80 -4.25
N ALA A 215 6.03 26.91 -4.88
CA ALA A 215 6.66 27.40 -6.09
C ALA A 215 8.16 27.71 -5.87
N MET A 216 8.93 27.57 -6.92
CA MET A 216 10.31 28.01 -6.95
C MET A 216 10.33 29.54 -6.99
N ARG A 217 10.89 30.19 -5.98
CA ARG A 217 11.07 31.64 -5.99
C ARG A 217 12.07 31.99 -7.09
N LYS A 218 11.64 32.77 -8.09
CA LYS A 218 12.59 33.46 -8.95
C LYS A 218 13.27 34.51 -8.08
N ASP A 219 14.59 34.51 -8.07
CA ASP A 219 15.36 35.58 -7.46
C ASP A 219 15.29 36.80 -8.39
N VAL A 220 14.24 37.61 -8.20
CA VAL A 220 13.97 38.80 -9.01
C VAL A 220 15.01 39.89 -8.73
N LEU A 221 15.62 39.87 -7.51
CA LEU A 221 16.62 40.84 -7.10
C LEU A 221 17.96 40.63 -7.84
N ALA A 222 18.35 39.39 -8.13
CA ALA A 222 19.55 39.11 -8.90
C ALA A 222 19.51 39.69 -10.32
N LYS A 223 18.32 39.73 -10.95
CA LYS A 223 18.16 40.39 -12.26
C LYS A 223 18.17 41.92 -12.18
N CYS A 224 17.66 42.52 -11.11
CA CYS A 224 17.64 43.96 -10.92
C CYS A 224 19.05 44.50 -10.62
N TYR A 225 19.87 43.74 -9.89
CA TYR A 225 21.26 44.15 -9.59
C TYR A 225 22.15 44.20 -10.82
N LEU A 226 21.96 43.32 -11.78
CA LEU A 226 22.73 43.27 -13.03
C LEU A 226 22.37 44.41 -13.99
N SER A 227 21.15 44.99 -13.90
CA SER A 227 20.75 46.11 -14.75
C SER A 227 21.18 47.48 -14.21
N LEU A 228 21.58 47.58 -12.94
CA LEU A 228 22.04 48.85 -12.32
C LEU A 228 23.54 49.08 -12.46
N ILE A 229 24.31 48.10 -12.94
CA ILE A 229 25.76 48.20 -13.13
C ILE A 229 26.13 48.68 -14.55
N HIS A 230 25.15 48.85 -15.44
CA HIS A 230 25.32 49.27 -16.83
C HIS A 230 24.74 50.69 -17.13
N ILE A 231 24.65 51.59 -16.15
CA ILE A 231 24.42 53.02 -16.36
C ILE A 231 25.65 53.81 -15.97
#